data_b41804d47187a01dc4ba8ca29c6c6200
#
_entry.id   b41804d47187a01dc4ba8ca29c6c6200
#
_cell.length_a   1.000
_cell.length_b   1.000
_cell.length_c   1.000
_cell.angle_alpha   90.00
_cell.angle_beta   90.00
_cell.angle_gamma   90.00
#
_symmetry.space_group_name_H-M   'P 1'
#
loop_
_entity.id
_entity.type
_entity.pdbx_description
1 polymer ?
#
loop_
_entity_poly.entity_id
_entity_poly.type
_entity_poly.pdbx_seq_one_letter_code
_entity_poly.pdbx_strand_id
1 'polypeptide(L)'
;MPFVPGKASSSLARDYAGKSIVLEPNKFDWQSLDLQFKQKEVIMTVTETDGTKYNLSFGYKQWKKTSTDVHPPYSIEAKGRFNGIEGPFYVAGSYAWPSAAMLELKAHYVNWITALNITFRFDGENVQLTVKENYSSEPKVIKGKVCD
;
A
#
# COMPACT_ATOMS: atom_id res chain seq x y z
N MET A 1 4.40 -7.42 -16.00
CA MET A 1 5.07 -6.51 -15.06
C MET A 1 6.07 -7.28 -14.20
N PRO A 2 7.26 -6.76 -14.00
CA PRO A 2 8.23 -7.46 -13.17
C PRO A 2 7.81 -7.42 -11.70
N PHE A 3 8.19 -8.46 -10.97
CA PHE A 3 7.98 -8.50 -9.53
C PHE A 3 9.03 -7.65 -8.81
N VAL A 4 8.69 -7.23 -7.58
CA VAL A 4 9.63 -6.51 -6.73
C VAL A 4 10.78 -7.46 -6.36
N PRO A 5 12.07 -7.05 -6.54
CA PRO A 5 13.18 -7.88 -6.10
C PRO A 5 13.31 -7.85 -4.58
N GLY A 6 13.66 -9.01 -4.00
CA GLY A 6 13.87 -9.13 -2.56
C GLY A 6 13.42 -10.47 -2.02
N LYS A 7 13.33 -10.56 -0.69
CA LYS A 7 12.97 -11.78 0.01
C LYS A 7 11.49 -11.81 0.37
N ALA A 8 10.96 -13.01 0.64
CA ALA A 8 9.55 -13.19 1.02
C ALA A 8 9.27 -12.76 2.46
N SER A 9 10.30 -12.69 3.31
CA SER A 9 10.11 -12.37 4.72
C SER A 9 11.31 -11.63 5.28
N SER A 10 11.11 -11.03 6.45
CA SER A 10 12.15 -10.35 7.21
C SER A 10 11.95 -10.66 8.68
N SER A 11 13.05 -10.70 9.44
CA SER A 11 12.98 -10.88 10.89
C SER A 11 12.21 -9.76 11.58
N LEU A 12 12.11 -8.59 10.98
CA LEU A 12 11.35 -7.45 11.52
C LEU A 12 9.84 -7.59 11.34
N ALA A 13 9.37 -8.47 10.43
CA ALA A 13 7.95 -8.57 10.13
C ALA A 13 7.10 -8.82 11.39
N ARG A 14 7.56 -9.70 12.29
CA ARG A 14 6.82 -10.02 13.52
C ARG A 14 6.72 -8.84 14.48
N ASP A 15 7.65 -7.88 14.39
CA ASP A 15 7.63 -6.71 15.28
C ASP A 15 6.55 -5.71 14.88
N TYR A 16 6.08 -5.80 13.64
CA TYR A 16 5.07 -4.88 13.10
C TYR A 16 3.74 -5.58 12.79
N ALA A 17 3.71 -6.90 12.85
CA ALA A 17 2.49 -7.64 12.56
C ALA A 17 1.40 -7.35 13.59
N GLY A 18 0.20 -7.05 13.12
CA GLY A 18 -0.93 -6.78 14.00
C GLY A 18 -0.91 -5.42 14.67
N LYS A 19 0.05 -4.57 14.32
CA LYS A 19 0.13 -3.21 14.86
C LYS A 19 -0.35 -2.20 13.84
N SER A 20 -0.91 -1.10 14.33
CA SER A 20 -1.37 -0.01 13.47
C SER A 20 -0.25 0.99 13.26
N ILE A 21 -0.09 1.44 12.02
CA ILE A 21 0.82 2.52 11.67
C ILE A 21 -0.04 3.76 11.45
N VAL A 22 0.04 4.73 12.38
CA VAL A 22 -0.71 5.97 12.29
C VAL A 22 0.07 6.96 11.44
N LEU A 23 -0.56 7.49 10.42
CA LEU A 23 0.08 8.34 9.42
C LEU A 23 -0.21 9.81 9.65
N GLU A 24 0.74 10.66 9.28
CA GLU A 24 0.52 12.11 9.19
C GLU A 24 -0.46 12.41 8.05
N PRO A 25 -1.13 13.59 8.07
CA PRO A 25 -2.02 13.97 6.97
C PRO A 25 -1.33 13.86 5.62
N ASN A 26 -2.02 13.28 4.65
CA ASN A 26 -1.46 13.03 3.33
C ASN A 26 -2.53 13.14 2.25
N LYS A 27 -2.09 13.21 0.99
CA LYS A 27 -2.99 13.40 -0.15
C LYS A 27 -3.93 12.23 -0.40
N PHE A 28 -3.65 11.05 0.16
CA PHE A 28 -4.46 9.86 -0.05
C PHE A 28 -5.57 9.73 0.99
N ASP A 29 -5.59 10.60 1.98
CA ASP A 29 -6.53 10.54 3.12
C ASP A 29 -6.39 9.24 3.92
N TRP A 30 -5.22 8.64 3.90
CA TRP A 30 -4.91 7.46 4.69
C TRP A 30 -4.62 7.88 6.12
N GLN A 31 -5.44 7.39 7.06
CA GLN A 31 -5.26 7.68 8.48
C GLN A 31 -4.30 6.69 9.14
N SER A 32 -4.49 5.40 8.86
CA SER A 32 -3.65 4.35 9.42
C SER A 32 -3.59 3.14 8.50
N LEU A 33 -2.53 2.35 8.67
CA LEU A 33 -2.32 1.11 7.94
C LEU A 33 -2.03 0.00 8.94
N ASP A 34 -2.63 -1.17 8.73
CA ASP A 34 -2.34 -2.38 9.48
C ASP A 34 -1.77 -3.40 8.52
N LEU A 35 -0.67 -4.05 8.91
CA LEU A 35 -0.03 -5.07 8.10
C LEU A 35 -0.18 -6.42 8.77
N GLN A 36 -0.59 -7.43 7.99
CA GLN A 36 -0.58 -8.82 8.39
C GLN A 36 0.36 -9.58 7.48
N PHE A 37 1.27 -10.33 8.08
CA PHE A 37 2.26 -11.10 7.34
C PHE A 37 1.92 -12.58 7.41
N LYS A 38 1.69 -13.18 6.26
CA LYS A 38 1.46 -14.61 6.11
C LYS A 38 2.59 -15.20 5.29
N GLN A 39 2.63 -16.52 5.18
CA GLN A 39 3.61 -17.18 4.33
C GLN A 39 3.38 -16.73 2.88
N LYS A 40 4.34 -16.01 2.32
CA LYS A 40 4.31 -15.51 0.93
C LYS A 40 3.12 -14.60 0.61
N GLU A 41 2.56 -13.94 1.64
CA GLU A 41 1.48 -12.98 1.43
C GLU A 41 1.53 -11.89 2.50
N VAL A 42 1.25 -10.66 2.07
CA VAL A 42 1.06 -9.51 2.98
C VAL A 42 -0.32 -8.94 2.71
N ILE A 43 -1.07 -8.69 3.79
CA ILE A 43 -2.37 -8.03 3.70
C ILE A 43 -2.25 -6.67 4.37
N MET A 44 -2.54 -5.61 3.62
CA MET A 44 -2.54 -4.25 4.13
C MET A 44 -3.98 -3.79 4.28
N THR A 45 -4.36 -3.43 5.49
CA THR A 45 -5.67 -2.84 5.76
C THR A 45 -5.49 -1.32 5.86
N VAL A 46 -6.18 -0.59 5.00
CA VAL A 46 -6.13 0.87 4.98
C VAL A 46 -7.36 1.40 5.68
N THR A 47 -7.16 2.33 6.63
CA THR A 47 -8.24 3.10 7.24
C THR A 47 -8.08 4.54 6.78
N GLU A 48 -9.10 5.07 6.11
CA GLU A 48 -9.09 6.45 5.66
C GLU A 48 -9.63 7.39 6.73
N THR A 49 -9.38 8.69 6.54
CA THR A 49 -9.77 9.70 7.54
C THR A 49 -11.28 9.78 7.78
N ASP A 50 -12.08 9.34 6.81
CA ASP A 50 -13.55 9.29 6.94
C ASP A 50 -14.05 7.99 7.59
N GLY A 51 -13.14 7.09 7.98
CA GLY A 51 -13.50 5.81 8.58
C GLY A 51 -13.62 4.66 7.60
N THR A 52 -13.51 4.91 6.31
CA THR A 52 -13.56 3.85 5.28
C THR A 52 -12.38 2.90 5.47
N LYS A 53 -12.65 1.59 5.43
CA LYS A 53 -11.62 0.55 5.55
C LYS A 53 -11.67 -0.39 4.36
N TYR A 54 -10.51 -0.79 3.89
CA TYR A 54 -10.41 -1.80 2.84
C TYR A 54 -9.08 -2.54 2.95
N ASN A 55 -9.04 -3.75 2.40
CA ASN A 55 -7.86 -4.61 2.43
C ASN A 55 -7.28 -4.77 1.04
N LEU A 56 -5.95 -4.76 0.95
CA LEU A 56 -5.23 -5.09 -0.27
C LEU A 56 -4.29 -6.26 0.02
N SER A 57 -4.27 -7.25 -0.86
CA SER A 57 -3.41 -8.43 -0.71
C SER A 57 -2.24 -8.36 -1.68
N PHE A 58 -1.06 -8.76 -1.20
CA PHE A 58 0.17 -8.74 -1.98
C PHE A 58 0.84 -10.11 -1.89
N GLY A 59 1.19 -10.67 -3.03
CA GLY A 59 1.83 -11.98 -3.09
C GLY A 59 3.32 -11.87 -3.36
N TYR A 60 4.08 -12.86 -2.86
CA TYR A 60 5.52 -12.94 -3.15
C TYR A 60 5.73 -13.70 -4.45
N LYS A 61 6.30 -13.03 -5.44
CA LYS A 61 6.51 -13.55 -6.81
C LYS A 61 5.22 -14.09 -7.42
N GLN A 62 4.09 -13.47 -7.05
CA GLN A 62 2.79 -13.75 -7.66
C GLN A 62 1.89 -12.53 -7.45
N TRP A 63 0.93 -12.34 -8.36
CA TRP A 63 -0.02 -11.26 -8.26
C TRP A 63 -1.27 -11.74 -7.57
N LYS A 64 -1.54 -11.21 -6.37
CA LYS A 64 -2.77 -11.50 -5.64
C LYS A 64 -3.84 -10.48 -6.02
N LYS A 65 -5.03 -10.94 -6.37
CA LYS A 65 -6.13 -10.05 -6.73
C LYS A 65 -7.00 -9.76 -5.52
N THR A 66 -7.35 -8.50 -5.37
CA THR A 66 -8.29 -8.03 -4.36
C THR A 66 -9.33 -7.18 -5.04
N SER A 67 -10.59 -7.29 -4.60
CA SER A 67 -11.68 -6.45 -5.06
C SER A 67 -11.96 -5.40 -3.99
N THR A 68 -12.16 -4.15 -4.42
CA THR A 68 -12.50 -3.06 -3.52
C THR A 68 -13.46 -2.08 -4.20
N ASP A 69 -14.34 -1.46 -3.40
CA ASP A 69 -15.22 -0.40 -3.88
C ASP A 69 -14.59 0.98 -3.76
N VAL A 70 -13.38 1.05 -3.20
CA VAL A 70 -12.66 2.31 -3.04
C VAL A 70 -11.96 2.68 -4.33
N HIS A 71 -12.16 3.89 -4.80
CA HIS A 71 -11.51 4.40 -6.00
C HIS A 71 -9.99 4.35 -5.91
N PRO A 72 -9.29 4.00 -7.01
CA PRO A 72 -7.84 4.16 -7.04
C PRO A 72 -7.47 5.64 -7.00
N PRO A 73 -6.28 5.97 -6.47
CA PRO A 73 -5.78 7.34 -6.55
C PRO A 73 -5.62 7.78 -8.01
N TYR A 74 -5.90 9.04 -8.30
CA TYR A 74 -5.71 9.60 -9.63
C TYR A 74 -5.31 11.07 -9.51
N SER A 75 -4.79 11.63 -10.61
CA SER A 75 -4.35 13.01 -10.63
C SER A 75 -5.53 13.96 -10.47
N ILE A 76 -5.25 15.19 -10.01
CA ILE A 76 -6.28 16.21 -9.82
C ILE A 76 -7.00 16.50 -11.16
N GLU A 77 -6.24 16.51 -12.25
CA GLU A 77 -6.79 16.77 -13.58
C GLU A 77 -7.77 15.68 -14.02
N ALA A 78 -7.53 14.47 -13.58
CA ALA A 78 -8.39 13.34 -13.92
C ALA A 78 -9.59 13.20 -12.98
N LYS A 79 -9.56 13.84 -11.82
CA LYS A 79 -10.55 13.65 -10.77
C LYS A 79 -11.97 13.92 -11.24
N GLY A 80 -12.18 15.06 -11.93
CA GLY A 80 -13.50 15.41 -12.42
C GLY A 80 -13.99 14.45 -13.51
N ARG A 81 -13.06 13.92 -14.31
CA ARG A 81 -13.38 12.98 -15.39
C ARG A 81 -13.90 11.65 -14.87
N PHE A 82 -13.35 11.19 -13.73
CA PHE A 82 -13.70 9.90 -13.16
C PHE A 82 -14.67 10.00 -12.00
N ASN A 83 -15.16 11.19 -11.71
CA ASN A 83 -16.11 11.41 -10.65
C ASN A 83 -17.41 10.65 -10.95
N GLY A 84 -17.91 9.91 -9.96
CA GLY A 84 -19.13 9.14 -10.11
C GLY A 84 -18.96 7.74 -10.67
N ILE A 85 -17.73 7.35 -11.03
CA ILE A 85 -17.45 5.98 -11.43
C ILE A 85 -17.38 5.13 -10.18
N GLU A 86 -18.16 4.06 -10.15
CA GLU A 86 -18.26 3.16 -9.00
C GLU A 86 -17.54 1.84 -9.26
N GLY A 87 -17.14 1.19 -8.14
CA GLY A 87 -16.51 -0.11 -8.19
C GLY A 87 -17.42 -1.22 -8.66
N PRO A 88 -16.96 -2.49 -8.57
CA PRO A 88 -15.72 -2.88 -7.88
C PRO A 88 -14.46 -2.56 -8.70
N PHE A 89 -13.39 -2.27 -7.98
CA PHE A 89 -12.08 -2.09 -8.57
C PHE A 89 -11.21 -3.30 -8.19
N TYR A 90 -10.46 -3.81 -9.15
CA TYR A 90 -9.62 -4.99 -8.94
C TYR A 90 -8.17 -4.57 -8.83
N VAL A 91 -7.49 -5.02 -7.77
CA VAL A 91 -6.10 -4.70 -7.51
C VAL A 91 -5.28 -5.98 -7.55
N ALA A 92 -4.22 -5.98 -8.33
CA ALA A 92 -3.24 -7.05 -8.33
C ALA A 92 -2.02 -6.57 -7.52
N GLY A 93 -1.68 -7.28 -6.45
CA GLY A 93 -0.61 -6.88 -5.54
C GLY A 93 0.53 -7.87 -5.45
N SER A 94 1.74 -7.35 -5.33
CA SER A 94 2.95 -8.13 -5.16
C SER A 94 3.87 -7.41 -4.17
N TYR A 95 4.68 -8.17 -3.42
CA TYR A 95 5.58 -7.60 -2.42
C TYR A 95 6.93 -8.29 -2.40
N ALA A 96 7.90 -7.64 -1.80
CA ALA A 96 9.17 -8.24 -1.41
C ALA A 96 9.83 -7.39 -0.33
N TRP A 97 10.81 -7.97 0.35
CA TRP A 97 11.68 -7.28 1.29
C TRP A 97 13.05 -7.06 0.62
N PRO A 98 13.30 -5.88 0.01
CA PRO A 98 14.63 -5.61 -0.59
C PRO A 98 15.75 -5.60 0.45
N SER A 99 15.42 -5.27 1.71
CA SER A 99 16.35 -5.35 2.83
C SER A 99 15.57 -5.70 4.10
N ALA A 100 16.28 -5.94 5.22
CA ALA A 100 15.65 -6.32 6.47
C ALA A 100 14.68 -5.27 7.00
N ALA A 101 14.95 -3.99 6.77
CA ALA A 101 14.14 -2.89 7.30
C ALA A 101 13.28 -2.21 6.23
N MET A 102 13.19 -2.79 5.03
CA MET A 102 12.45 -2.17 3.93
C MET A 102 11.50 -3.19 3.30
N LEU A 103 10.21 -2.82 3.27
CA LEU A 103 9.17 -3.61 2.60
C LEU A 103 8.68 -2.81 1.41
N GLU A 104 8.63 -3.44 0.24
CA GLU A 104 8.12 -2.79 -0.97
C GLU A 104 6.88 -3.52 -1.45
N LEU A 105 5.80 -2.75 -1.63
CA LEU A 105 4.52 -3.24 -2.13
C LEU A 105 4.24 -2.61 -3.49
N LYS A 106 3.75 -3.42 -4.40
CA LYS A 106 3.35 -2.95 -5.72
C LYS A 106 1.88 -3.29 -5.93
N ALA A 107 1.06 -2.28 -6.15
CA ALA A 107 -0.37 -2.44 -6.39
C ALA A 107 -0.73 -1.92 -7.78
N HIS A 108 -1.36 -2.79 -8.58
CA HIS A 108 -1.78 -2.43 -9.93
C HIS A 108 -3.30 -2.59 -10.03
N TYR A 109 -3.99 -1.50 -10.32
CA TYR A 109 -5.44 -1.56 -10.53
C TYR A 109 -5.71 -2.08 -11.93
N VAL A 110 -6.17 -3.33 -12.00
CA VAL A 110 -6.19 -4.13 -13.23
C VAL A 110 -7.04 -3.51 -14.33
N ASN A 111 -8.20 -3.00 -13.97
CA ASN A 111 -9.13 -2.37 -14.92
C ASN A 111 -9.08 -0.84 -14.84
N TRP A 112 -7.92 -0.30 -14.49
CA TRP A 112 -7.69 1.13 -14.33
C TRP A 112 -6.25 1.44 -14.70
N ILE A 113 -5.93 2.70 -14.92
CA ILE A 113 -4.57 3.08 -15.32
C ILE A 113 -3.63 3.36 -14.16
N THR A 114 -4.10 3.20 -12.92
CA THR A 114 -3.32 3.54 -11.73
C THR A 114 -2.50 2.36 -11.25
N ALA A 115 -1.24 2.60 -10.95
CA ALA A 115 -0.38 1.67 -10.26
C ALA A 115 0.37 2.42 -9.16
N LEU A 116 0.53 1.77 -8.01
CA LEU A 116 1.22 2.34 -6.87
C LEU A 116 2.42 1.48 -6.50
N ASN A 117 3.51 2.13 -6.13
CA ASN A 117 4.65 1.48 -5.53
C ASN A 117 4.81 2.09 -4.13
N ILE A 118 4.66 1.28 -3.10
CA ILE A 118 4.70 1.74 -1.71
C ILE A 118 5.89 1.10 -1.03
N THR A 119 6.83 1.92 -0.57
CA THR A 119 8.00 1.44 0.15
C THR A 119 7.89 1.84 1.61
N PHE A 120 7.97 0.84 2.50
CA PHE A 120 7.98 1.05 3.94
C PHE A 120 9.41 0.94 4.44
N ARG A 121 9.86 1.95 5.19
CA ARG A 121 11.14 1.90 5.92
C ARG A 121 10.83 1.89 7.39
N PHE A 122 11.25 0.85 8.08
CA PHE A 122 10.98 0.64 9.50
C PHE A 122 12.19 1.04 10.34
N ASP A 123 11.96 1.88 11.35
CA ASP A 123 13.01 2.34 12.27
C ASP A 123 12.39 2.47 13.66
N GLY A 124 12.34 1.35 14.40
CA GLY A 124 11.71 1.31 15.73
C GLY A 124 10.23 1.66 15.64
N GLU A 125 9.80 2.69 16.33
CA GLU A 125 8.42 3.16 16.30
C GLU A 125 8.11 4.01 15.09
N ASN A 126 9.13 4.47 14.38
CA ASN A 126 8.96 5.34 13.22
C ASN A 126 8.91 4.53 11.94
N VAL A 127 7.97 4.87 11.08
CA VAL A 127 7.83 4.24 9.77
C VAL A 127 7.72 5.34 8.74
N GLN A 128 8.50 5.23 7.68
CA GLN A 128 8.42 6.16 6.56
C GLN A 128 7.89 5.43 5.33
N LEU A 129 6.81 5.96 4.77
CA LEU A 129 6.25 5.44 3.53
C LEU A 129 6.68 6.34 2.38
N THR A 130 7.12 5.73 1.29
CA THR A 130 7.32 6.43 0.03
C THR A 130 6.34 5.84 -0.97
N VAL A 131 5.40 6.65 -1.44
CA VAL A 131 4.37 6.21 -2.38
C VAL A 131 4.64 6.86 -3.73
N LYS A 132 4.87 6.02 -4.74
CA LYS A 132 5.07 6.49 -6.11
C LYS A 132 3.89 6.03 -6.96
N GLU A 133 3.26 6.99 -7.62
CA GLU A 133 2.15 6.76 -8.52
C GLU A 133 2.66 6.76 -9.96
N ASN A 134 2.09 5.91 -10.81
CA ASN A 134 2.55 5.80 -12.20
C ASN A 134 2.27 7.06 -13.03
N TYR A 135 1.35 7.90 -12.59
CA TYR A 135 1.02 9.15 -13.29
C TYR A 135 1.75 10.37 -12.72
N SER A 136 2.63 10.17 -11.76
CA SER A 136 3.38 11.26 -11.12
C SER A 136 4.86 10.89 -11.09
N SER A 137 5.73 11.83 -11.45
CA SER A 137 7.17 11.63 -11.41
C SER A 137 7.74 11.82 -10.00
N GLU A 138 6.98 12.45 -9.09
CA GLU A 138 7.45 12.75 -7.75
C GLU A 138 6.87 11.77 -6.74
N PRO A 139 7.72 11.03 -5.99
CA PRO A 139 7.23 10.18 -4.92
C PRO A 139 6.72 11.03 -3.76
N LYS A 140 5.70 10.53 -3.08
CA LYS A 140 5.13 11.18 -1.89
C LYS A 140 5.68 10.49 -0.66
N VAL A 141 6.20 11.26 0.28
CA VAL A 141 6.75 10.72 1.54
C VAL A 141 5.75 10.98 2.66
N ILE A 142 5.38 9.93 3.36
CA ILE A 142 4.44 10.00 4.47
C ILE A 142 5.13 9.42 5.70
N LYS A 143 5.15 10.17 6.79
CA LYS A 143 5.71 9.70 8.06
C LYS A 143 4.61 9.11 8.92
N GLY A 144 4.94 8.05 9.65
CA GLY A 144 3.99 7.39 10.53
C GLY A 144 4.67 6.86 11.78
N LYS A 145 3.84 6.48 12.75
CA LYS A 145 4.29 5.86 13.99
C LYS A 145 3.51 4.60 14.25
N VAL A 146 4.21 3.59 14.77
CA VAL A 146 3.60 2.33 15.16
C VAL A 146 2.92 2.50 16.50
N CYS A 147 1.67 2.06 16.58
CA CYS A 147 0.88 2.05 17.81
C CYS A 147 0.46 0.62 18.13
N ASP A 148 0.61 0.26 19.39
CA ASP A 148 0.17 -1.05 19.87
C ASP A 148 -1.34 -1.11 20.06
#